data_df7181f4273531ea6343893f2600c055
#
_entry.id   df7181f4273531ea6343893f2600c055
#
_cell.length_a   1.000
_cell.length_b   1.000
_cell.length_c   1.000
_cell.angle_alpha   90.00
_cell.angle_beta   90.00
_cell.angle_gamma   90.00
#
_symmetry.space_group_name_H-M   'P 1'
#
loop_
_entity.id
_entity.type
_entity.pdbx_description
1 polymer ?
#
loop_
_entity_poly.entity_id
_entity_poly.type
_entity_poly.pdbx_seq_one_letter_code
_entity_poly.pdbx_strand_id
1 'polypeptide(L)'
;MLLKPVQFWDTPQTTVPDEDQTMLTSYFYNSLKQNLQKNFTLADQPGPGVVTFAVAIINAEGATPGLRSVSLVIPQARILNYAQSLATGHAAFAGSAEAAFKATDSSTGELLAESVDRRIGGMAVKNAAQIEWGDAEAAMNYWSQKIAERAVALGAGTPATTAQPSASNPRGNSPAA
;
A
#
# COMPACT_ATOMS: atom_id res chain seq x y z
N MET A 1 5.93 1.41 14.27
CA MET A 1 5.12 0.53 13.39
C MET A 1 5.94 -0.70 13.06
N LEU A 2 5.37 -1.90 13.12
CA LEU A 2 6.02 -3.17 12.77
C LEU A 2 5.54 -3.62 11.38
N LEU A 3 6.38 -3.50 10.38
CA LEU A 3 6.07 -3.92 9.01
C LEU A 3 6.44 -5.41 8.84
N LYS A 4 5.44 -6.24 8.53
CA LYS A 4 5.67 -7.66 8.20
C LYS A 4 6.19 -7.80 6.78
N PRO A 5 6.95 -8.86 6.46
CA PRO A 5 7.26 -9.20 5.08
C PRO A 5 5.99 -9.28 4.23
N VAL A 6 6.03 -8.73 3.03
CA VAL A 6 4.90 -8.82 2.08
C VAL A 6 4.80 -10.27 1.61
N GLN A 7 3.59 -10.79 1.59
CA GLN A 7 3.29 -12.15 1.12
C GLN A 7 2.69 -12.11 -0.28
N PHE A 8 2.83 -13.18 -1.03
CA PHE A 8 2.04 -13.46 -2.22
C PHE A 8 1.05 -14.59 -1.87
N TRP A 9 -0.25 -14.34 -2.06
CA TRP A 9 -1.29 -15.35 -1.82
C TRP A 9 -1.53 -16.10 -3.12
N ASP A 10 -0.80 -17.19 -3.26
CA ASP A 10 -0.91 -18.06 -4.41
C ASP A 10 -2.26 -18.78 -4.43
N THR A 11 -2.88 -18.83 -5.59
CA THR A 11 -4.17 -19.50 -5.84
C THR A 11 -4.03 -20.44 -7.04
N PRO A 12 -4.94 -21.40 -7.24
CA PRO A 12 -4.92 -22.25 -8.44
C PRO A 12 -4.99 -21.48 -9.76
N GLN A 13 -5.41 -20.22 -9.72
CA GLN A 13 -5.51 -19.32 -10.87
C GLN A 13 -4.29 -18.41 -11.04
N THR A 14 -3.36 -18.44 -10.09
CA THR A 14 -2.14 -17.62 -10.16
C THR A 14 -1.29 -18.05 -11.35
N THR A 15 -0.95 -17.10 -12.20
CA THR A 15 -0.10 -17.28 -13.39
C THR A 15 1.27 -16.62 -13.25
N VAL A 16 1.53 -15.97 -12.10
CA VAL A 16 2.79 -15.28 -11.81
C VAL A 16 3.85 -16.32 -11.42
N PRO A 17 4.98 -16.40 -12.11
CA PRO A 17 6.08 -17.30 -11.75
C PRO A 17 6.65 -17.00 -10.35
N ASP A 18 7.14 -18.00 -9.64
CA ASP A 18 7.68 -17.86 -8.28
C ASP A 18 8.80 -16.82 -8.16
N GLU A 19 9.64 -16.71 -9.20
CA GLU A 19 10.70 -15.70 -9.27
C GLU A 19 10.12 -14.28 -9.28
N ASP A 20 9.09 -14.06 -10.10
CA ASP A 20 8.40 -12.77 -10.19
C ASP A 20 7.61 -12.48 -8.91
N GLN A 21 6.98 -13.47 -8.26
CA GLN A 21 6.34 -13.30 -6.96
C GLN A 21 7.35 -12.81 -5.92
N THR A 22 8.55 -13.40 -5.91
CA THR A 22 9.64 -12.99 -5.01
C THR A 22 10.10 -11.57 -5.29
N MET A 23 10.24 -11.21 -6.55
CA MET A 23 10.61 -9.86 -6.99
C MET A 23 9.55 -8.84 -6.58
N LEU A 24 8.28 -9.11 -6.89
CA LEU A 24 7.15 -8.21 -6.59
C LEU A 24 6.96 -7.99 -5.08
N THR A 25 7.03 -9.05 -4.27
CA THR A 25 6.91 -8.94 -2.81
C THR A 25 8.06 -8.14 -2.20
N SER A 26 9.28 -8.35 -2.68
CA SER A 26 10.47 -7.60 -2.25
C SER A 26 10.37 -6.13 -2.65
N TYR A 27 9.94 -5.85 -3.87
CA TYR A 27 9.72 -4.48 -4.36
C TYR A 27 8.70 -3.75 -3.50
N PHE A 28 7.54 -4.37 -3.27
CA PHE A 28 6.48 -3.76 -2.48
C PHE A 28 6.88 -3.52 -1.03
N TYR A 29 7.56 -4.49 -0.41
CA TYR A 29 8.11 -4.32 0.94
C TYR A 29 9.04 -3.11 1.04
N ASN A 30 9.97 -2.97 0.08
CA ASN A 30 10.92 -1.86 0.07
C ASN A 30 10.21 -0.51 -0.16
N SER A 31 9.22 -0.45 -1.05
CA SER A 31 8.41 0.75 -1.29
C SER A 31 7.64 1.16 -0.03
N LEU A 32 6.99 0.22 0.66
CA LEU A 32 6.32 0.45 1.95
C LEU A 32 7.30 0.96 3.00
N LYS A 33 8.42 0.27 3.19
CA LYS A 33 9.46 0.63 4.15
C LYS A 33 9.93 2.05 3.95
N GLN A 34 10.29 2.42 2.72
CA GLN A 34 10.77 3.76 2.39
C GLN A 34 9.72 4.85 2.67
N ASN A 35 8.45 4.61 2.34
CA ASN A 35 7.40 5.60 2.57
C ASN A 35 7.03 5.73 4.05
N LEU A 36 6.95 4.62 4.77
CA LEU A 36 6.63 4.61 6.21
C LEU A 36 7.76 5.24 7.04
N GLN A 37 9.02 5.00 6.71
CA GLN A 37 10.17 5.55 7.44
C GLN A 37 10.26 7.09 7.38
N LYS A 38 9.56 7.74 6.44
CA LYS A 38 9.51 9.21 6.38
C LYS A 38 8.82 9.82 7.61
N ASN A 39 7.89 9.09 8.23
CA ASN A 39 7.04 9.62 9.30
C ASN A 39 7.02 8.74 10.55
N PHE A 40 7.53 7.50 10.48
CA PHE A 40 7.43 6.53 11.55
C PHE A 40 8.79 5.84 11.81
N THR A 41 9.05 5.56 13.08
CA THR A 41 10.10 4.61 13.44
C THR A 41 9.55 3.19 13.23
N LEU A 42 10.25 2.39 12.42
CA LEU A 42 9.91 0.98 12.28
C LEU A 42 10.46 0.21 13.48
N ALA A 43 9.60 -0.59 14.08
CA ALA A 43 9.95 -1.47 15.20
C ALA A 43 10.26 -2.88 14.67
N ASP A 44 11.21 -3.54 15.32
CA ASP A 44 11.56 -4.93 14.99
C ASP A 44 10.77 -5.94 15.83
N GLN A 45 10.14 -5.46 16.91
CA GLN A 45 9.41 -6.29 17.86
C GLN A 45 8.02 -5.70 18.13
N PRO A 46 7.00 -6.55 18.41
CA PRO A 46 5.72 -6.10 18.92
C PRO A 46 5.86 -5.44 20.29
N GLY A 47 4.95 -4.55 20.64
CA GLY A 47 4.95 -3.87 21.94
C GLY A 47 3.83 -2.83 22.05
N PRO A 48 3.66 -2.22 23.23
CA PRO A 48 2.65 -1.19 23.46
C PRO A 48 2.81 0.00 22.51
N GLY A 49 1.70 0.41 21.87
CA GLY A 49 1.68 1.52 20.92
C GLY A 49 2.32 1.20 19.55
N VAL A 50 2.67 -0.06 19.32
CA VAL A 50 3.15 -0.51 18.01
C VAL A 50 2.01 -1.09 17.20
N VAL A 51 1.81 -0.59 15.99
CA VAL A 51 0.87 -1.16 15.01
C VAL A 51 1.63 -2.15 14.13
N THR A 52 1.13 -3.37 14.04
CA THR A 52 1.59 -4.37 13.07
C THR A 52 0.87 -4.13 11.75
N PHE A 53 1.63 -3.99 10.68
CA PHE A 53 1.12 -3.82 9.33
C PHE A 53 1.53 -4.99 8.45
N ALA A 54 0.56 -5.67 7.88
CA ALA A 54 0.73 -6.83 7.00
C ALA A 54 0.09 -6.55 5.64
N VAL A 55 0.76 -6.98 4.59
CA VAL A 55 0.31 -6.84 3.20
C VAL A 55 0.49 -8.16 2.47
N ALA A 56 -0.51 -8.50 1.64
CA ALA A 56 -0.43 -9.62 0.72
C ALA A 56 -0.81 -9.15 -0.69
N ILE A 57 -0.04 -9.55 -1.69
CA ILE A 57 -0.42 -9.48 -3.09
C ILE A 57 -1.36 -10.66 -3.34
N ILE A 58 -2.59 -10.39 -3.80
CA ILE A 58 -3.58 -11.41 -4.10
C ILE A 58 -3.45 -11.84 -5.56
N ASN A 59 -3.22 -10.86 -6.45
CA ASN A 59 -3.05 -11.08 -7.87
C ASN A 59 -2.17 -9.99 -8.48
N ALA A 60 -1.46 -10.36 -9.54
CA ALA A 60 -0.75 -9.43 -10.40
C ALA A 60 -0.82 -9.93 -11.85
N GLU A 61 -1.04 -9.02 -12.78
CA GLU A 61 -1.06 -9.29 -14.21
C GLU A 61 0.02 -8.43 -14.87
N GLY A 62 0.92 -9.06 -15.57
CA GLY A 62 1.96 -8.38 -16.35
C GLY A 62 1.34 -7.61 -17.52
N ALA A 63 1.87 -6.43 -17.81
CA ALA A 63 1.60 -5.75 -19.06
C ALA A 63 2.25 -6.54 -20.21
N THR A 64 1.68 -6.46 -21.42
CA THR A 64 2.34 -7.01 -22.60
C THR A 64 3.30 -5.97 -23.18
N PRO A 65 4.62 -6.07 -22.94
CA PRO A 65 5.59 -5.09 -23.44
C PRO A 65 5.53 -4.97 -24.96
N GLY A 66 5.74 -3.79 -25.48
CA GLY A 66 5.71 -3.52 -26.92
C GLY A 66 4.31 -3.35 -27.50
N LEU A 67 3.37 -4.26 -27.23
CA LEU A 67 1.98 -4.15 -27.74
C LEU A 67 1.26 -2.95 -27.17
N ARG A 68 1.47 -2.65 -25.90
CA ARG A 68 0.93 -1.44 -25.27
C ARG A 68 1.50 -0.16 -25.91
N SER A 69 2.81 -0.13 -26.14
CA SER A 69 3.47 1.01 -26.80
C SER A 69 2.98 1.19 -28.23
N VAL A 70 2.81 0.10 -28.98
CA VAL A 70 2.26 0.11 -30.34
C VAL A 70 0.81 0.59 -30.33
N SER A 71 -0.02 0.15 -29.38
CA SER A 71 -1.42 0.57 -29.29
C SER A 71 -1.60 2.08 -29.01
N LEU A 72 -0.59 2.72 -28.44
CA LEU A 72 -0.58 4.16 -28.18
C LEU A 72 -0.15 5.01 -29.38
N VAL A 73 0.58 4.41 -30.32
CA VAL A 73 1.14 5.09 -31.50
C VAL A 73 0.30 4.87 -32.76
N ILE A 74 -0.22 3.66 -32.96
CA ILE A 74 -0.98 3.29 -34.15
C ILE A 74 -2.48 3.56 -33.90
N PRO A 75 -3.16 4.40 -34.71
CA PRO A 75 -4.57 4.77 -34.50
C PRO A 75 -5.53 3.57 -34.40
N GLN A 76 -5.33 2.55 -35.24
CA GLN A 76 -6.17 1.34 -35.25
C GLN A 76 -6.03 0.53 -33.97
N ALA A 77 -4.80 0.41 -33.44
CA ALA A 77 -4.54 -0.27 -32.18
C ALA A 77 -5.10 0.53 -30.97
N ARG A 78 -5.13 1.85 -31.07
CA ARG A 78 -5.80 2.71 -30.06
C ARG A 78 -7.31 2.47 -30.01
N ILE A 79 -7.96 2.33 -31.16
CA ILE A 79 -9.39 2.05 -31.25
C ILE A 79 -9.70 0.69 -30.59
N LEU A 80 -8.91 -0.34 -30.89
CA LEU A 80 -9.09 -1.66 -30.28
C LEU A 80 -8.87 -1.64 -28.78
N ASN A 81 -7.81 -0.97 -28.31
CA ASN A 81 -7.51 -0.79 -26.89
C ASN A 81 -8.64 -0.02 -26.17
N TYR A 82 -9.15 1.03 -26.78
CA TYR A 82 -10.27 1.80 -26.26
C TYR A 82 -11.57 1.00 -26.23
N ALA A 83 -11.89 0.27 -27.29
CA ALA A 83 -13.08 -0.57 -27.35
C ALA A 83 -13.04 -1.68 -26.31
N GLN A 84 -11.90 -2.33 -26.12
CA GLN A 84 -11.72 -3.35 -25.09
C GLN A 84 -11.78 -2.74 -23.69
N SER A 85 -11.21 -1.55 -23.48
CA SER A 85 -11.31 -0.81 -22.21
C SER A 85 -12.76 -0.50 -21.83
N LEU A 86 -13.60 -0.13 -22.80
CA LEU A 86 -15.03 0.08 -22.57
C LEU A 86 -15.78 -1.21 -22.24
N ALA A 87 -15.41 -2.31 -22.87
CA ALA A 87 -16.07 -3.61 -22.67
C ALA A 87 -15.68 -4.30 -21.37
N THR A 88 -14.43 -4.15 -20.93
CA THR A 88 -13.87 -4.88 -19.78
C THR A 88 -13.54 -3.98 -18.60
N GLY A 89 -13.58 -2.65 -18.77
CA GLY A 89 -13.12 -1.69 -17.79
C GLY A 89 -11.59 -1.59 -17.69
N HIS A 90 -10.85 -2.27 -18.56
CA HIS A 90 -9.39 -2.35 -18.56
C HIS A 90 -8.82 -1.89 -19.88
N ALA A 91 -7.68 -1.19 -19.86
CA ALA A 91 -6.91 -0.95 -21.07
C ALA A 91 -6.34 -2.29 -21.56
N ALA A 92 -6.52 -2.61 -22.83
CA ALA A 92 -5.89 -3.79 -23.42
C ALA A 92 -4.37 -3.70 -23.24
N PHE A 93 -3.74 -4.82 -22.91
CA PHE A 93 -2.29 -4.93 -22.66
C PHE A 93 -1.75 -4.14 -21.45
N ALA A 94 -2.62 -3.61 -20.58
CA ALA A 94 -2.22 -3.02 -19.31
C ALA A 94 -2.08 -4.10 -18.24
N GLY A 95 -1.07 -3.96 -17.40
CA GLY A 95 -0.94 -4.81 -16.21
C GLY A 95 -1.87 -4.37 -15.08
N SER A 96 -2.05 -5.22 -14.10
CA SER A 96 -2.82 -4.91 -12.89
C SER A 96 -2.18 -5.51 -11.65
N ALA A 97 -2.57 -5.01 -10.49
CA ALA A 97 -2.25 -5.63 -9.21
C ALA A 97 -3.45 -5.53 -8.25
N GLU A 98 -3.59 -6.53 -7.39
CA GLU A 98 -4.57 -6.56 -6.31
C GLU A 98 -3.85 -6.93 -5.02
N ALA A 99 -4.14 -6.21 -3.95
CA ALA A 99 -3.49 -6.43 -2.66
C ALA A 99 -4.46 -6.29 -1.49
N ALA A 100 -4.22 -7.09 -0.45
CA ALA A 100 -4.87 -7.01 0.84
C ALA A 100 -3.96 -6.34 1.85
N PHE A 101 -4.55 -5.52 2.70
CA PHE A 101 -3.88 -4.74 3.73
C PHE A 101 -4.53 -4.98 5.07
N LYS A 102 -3.73 -5.16 6.12
CA LYS A 102 -4.20 -5.38 7.49
C LYS A 102 -3.33 -4.65 8.49
N ALA A 103 -3.96 -3.88 9.37
CA ALA A 103 -3.31 -3.24 10.50
C ALA A 103 -3.92 -3.76 11.81
N THR A 104 -3.09 -4.18 12.74
CA THR A 104 -3.51 -4.66 14.07
C THR A 104 -2.69 -3.98 15.16
N ASP A 105 -3.27 -3.83 16.34
CA ASP A 105 -2.46 -3.55 17.53
C ASP A 105 -1.51 -4.73 17.78
N SER A 106 -0.21 -4.45 17.94
CA SER A 106 0.78 -5.52 18.03
C SER A 106 0.78 -6.26 19.36
N SER A 107 0.23 -5.65 20.41
CA SER A 107 0.18 -6.22 21.76
C SER A 107 -1.04 -7.09 21.97
N THR A 108 -2.20 -6.64 21.44
CA THR A 108 -3.50 -7.30 21.66
C THR A 108 -3.94 -8.14 20.47
N GLY A 109 -3.42 -7.88 19.28
CA GLY A 109 -3.90 -8.46 18.03
C GLY A 109 -5.21 -7.87 17.51
N GLU A 110 -5.73 -6.83 18.18
CA GLU A 110 -6.97 -6.15 17.77
C GLU A 110 -6.85 -5.61 16.35
N LEU A 111 -7.89 -5.85 15.54
CA LEU A 111 -7.96 -5.34 14.17
C LEU A 111 -8.25 -3.84 14.20
N LEU A 112 -7.33 -3.05 13.66
CA LEU A 112 -7.48 -1.59 13.56
C LEU A 112 -8.01 -1.16 12.21
N ALA A 113 -7.57 -1.83 11.13
CA ALA A 113 -8.02 -1.58 9.77
C ALA A 113 -7.72 -2.77 8.87
N GLU A 114 -8.58 -2.98 7.88
CA GLU A 114 -8.31 -3.88 6.76
C GLU A 114 -8.92 -3.36 5.47
N SER A 115 -8.35 -3.72 4.35
CA SER A 115 -8.89 -3.38 3.03
C SER A 115 -8.30 -4.30 1.96
N VAL A 116 -9.03 -4.40 0.85
CA VAL A 116 -8.53 -4.95 -0.41
C VAL A 116 -8.68 -3.87 -1.46
N ASP A 117 -7.68 -3.67 -2.29
CA ASP A 117 -7.73 -2.74 -3.41
C ASP A 117 -7.11 -3.35 -4.66
N ARG A 118 -7.72 -3.06 -5.81
CA ARG A 118 -7.23 -3.46 -7.13
C ARG A 118 -6.95 -2.23 -7.97
N ARG A 119 -5.78 -2.21 -8.60
CA ARG A 119 -5.40 -1.15 -9.52
C ARG A 119 -4.99 -1.73 -10.87
N ILE A 120 -5.43 -1.05 -11.90
CA ILE A 120 -5.13 -1.39 -13.29
C ILE A 120 -4.26 -0.28 -13.83
N GLY A 121 -3.23 -0.65 -14.60
CA GLY A 121 -2.32 0.29 -15.23
C GLY A 121 -3.06 1.27 -16.14
N GLY A 122 -2.66 2.53 -16.06
CA GLY A 122 -3.21 3.59 -16.89
C GLY A 122 -2.69 3.54 -18.33
N MET A 123 -3.36 4.24 -19.25
CA MET A 123 -2.92 4.41 -20.64
C MET A 123 -1.78 5.43 -20.78
N ALA A 124 -1.12 5.84 -19.69
CA ALA A 124 -0.05 6.83 -19.74
C ALA A 124 1.20 6.25 -20.40
N VAL A 125 1.67 6.92 -21.45
CA VAL A 125 2.93 6.62 -22.13
C VAL A 125 4.07 7.09 -21.25
N LYS A 126 4.47 6.30 -20.27
CA LYS A 126 5.71 6.49 -19.53
C LYS A 126 6.45 5.16 -19.51
N ASN A 127 7.69 5.17 -19.07
CA ASN A 127 8.63 4.05 -19.09
C ASN A 127 8.07 2.69 -18.60
N ALA A 128 7.02 2.71 -17.78
CA ALA A 128 6.29 1.53 -17.35
C ALA A 128 5.69 0.68 -18.49
N ALA A 129 5.37 1.29 -19.63
CA ALA A 129 4.83 0.54 -20.78
C ALA A 129 5.85 -0.41 -21.46
N GLN A 130 7.11 -0.33 -21.05
CA GLN A 130 8.21 -1.15 -21.60
C GLN A 130 8.65 -2.26 -20.63
N ILE A 131 8.08 -2.30 -19.41
CA ILE A 131 8.44 -3.23 -18.35
C ILE A 131 7.20 -4.09 -18.04
N GLU A 132 7.34 -5.41 -18.03
CA GLU A 132 6.23 -6.35 -17.84
C GLU A 132 5.45 -6.06 -16.56
N TRP A 133 6.12 -5.82 -15.45
CA TRP A 133 5.53 -5.56 -14.15
C TRP A 133 5.38 -4.07 -13.80
N GLY A 134 5.69 -3.15 -14.71
CA GLY A 134 5.72 -1.71 -14.42
C GLY A 134 4.39 -1.13 -13.94
N ASP A 135 3.25 -1.67 -14.38
CA ASP A 135 1.93 -1.24 -13.89
C ASP A 135 1.66 -1.75 -12.47
N ALA A 136 2.09 -2.99 -12.15
CA ALA A 136 1.99 -3.54 -10.80
C ALA A 136 2.89 -2.76 -9.83
N GLU A 137 4.12 -2.45 -10.20
CA GLU A 137 5.04 -1.61 -9.42
C GLU A 137 4.48 -0.20 -9.19
N ALA A 138 3.87 0.41 -10.20
CA ALA A 138 3.21 1.70 -10.08
C ALA A 138 2.04 1.67 -9.08
N ALA A 139 1.25 0.58 -9.07
CA ALA A 139 0.21 0.36 -8.08
C ALA A 139 0.79 0.23 -6.66
N MET A 140 1.85 -0.54 -6.49
CA MET A 140 2.52 -0.73 -5.20
C MET A 140 3.10 0.58 -4.65
N ASN A 141 3.69 1.41 -5.50
CA ASN A 141 4.18 2.73 -5.12
C ASN A 141 3.05 3.65 -4.69
N TYR A 142 1.94 3.66 -5.42
CA TYR A 142 0.76 4.42 -5.04
C TYR A 142 0.22 4.00 -3.68
N TRP A 143 0.03 2.69 -3.44
CA TRP A 143 -0.44 2.18 -2.16
C TRP A 143 0.51 2.53 -1.02
N SER A 144 1.82 2.38 -1.23
CA SER A 144 2.83 2.70 -0.22
C SER A 144 2.76 4.16 0.23
N GLN A 145 2.56 5.09 -0.71
CA GLN A 145 2.37 6.50 -0.40
C GLN A 145 1.05 6.73 0.34
N LYS A 146 -0.06 6.19 -0.17
CA LYS A 146 -1.39 6.38 0.44
C LYS A 146 -1.51 5.79 1.84
N ILE A 147 -0.87 4.66 2.09
CA ILE A 147 -0.82 4.06 3.42
C ILE A 147 -0.06 4.96 4.39
N ALA A 148 1.10 5.47 4.00
CA ALA A 148 1.88 6.38 4.84
C ALA A 148 1.10 7.68 5.13
N GLU A 149 0.47 8.29 4.13
CA GLU A 149 -0.38 9.48 4.29
C GLU A 149 -1.55 9.23 5.25
N ARG A 150 -2.27 8.11 5.09
CA ARG A 150 -3.41 7.76 5.94
C ARG A 150 -2.99 7.43 7.37
N ALA A 151 -1.88 6.74 7.55
CA ALA A 151 -1.35 6.43 8.86
C ALA A 151 -1.01 7.71 9.64
N VAL A 152 -0.43 8.72 8.99
CA VAL A 152 -0.20 10.05 9.58
C VAL A 152 -1.52 10.73 9.93
N ALA A 153 -2.49 10.73 9.02
CA ALA A 153 -3.79 11.38 9.23
C ALA A 153 -4.59 10.75 10.39
N LEU A 154 -4.40 9.45 10.65
CA LEU A 154 -5.02 8.75 11.77
C LEU A 154 -4.26 8.91 13.11
N GLY A 155 -3.20 9.74 13.14
CA GLY A 155 -2.40 9.99 14.33
C GLY A 155 -1.47 8.83 14.71
N ALA A 156 -1.30 7.85 13.84
CA ALA A 156 -0.31 6.82 14.05
C ALA A 156 1.08 7.49 14.10
N GLY A 157 1.82 7.31 15.20
CA GLY A 157 3.14 7.91 15.38
C GLY A 157 3.17 9.22 16.16
N THR A 158 2.03 9.81 16.53
CA THR A 158 2.01 10.87 17.53
C THR A 158 2.18 10.20 18.91
N PRO A 159 3.24 10.53 19.70
CA PRO A 159 3.32 10.01 21.06
C PRO A 159 2.06 10.42 21.80
N ALA A 160 1.45 9.48 22.51
CA ALA A 160 0.31 9.81 23.39
C ALA A 160 0.75 10.96 24.27
N THR A 161 0.09 12.12 24.11
CA THR A 161 0.27 13.25 25.02
C THR A 161 -0.08 12.70 26.39
N THR A 162 0.92 12.51 27.24
CA THR A 162 0.73 12.20 28.65
C THR A 162 -0.15 13.31 29.18
N ALA A 163 -1.40 12.98 29.47
CA ALA A 163 -2.31 13.89 30.16
C ALA A 163 -1.61 14.31 31.44
N GLN A 164 -1.14 15.53 31.49
CA GLN A 164 -0.51 16.13 32.64
C GLN A 164 -1.60 16.15 33.74
N PRO A 165 -1.40 15.49 34.88
CA PRO A 165 -2.39 15.55 35.94
C PRO A 165 -2.58 17.01 36.31
N SER A 166 -3.83 17.48 36.25
CA SER A 166 -4.21 18.81 36.67
C SER A 166 -3.73 19.01 38.11
N ALA A 167 -2.76 19.88 38.30
CA ALA A 167 -2.34 20.31 39.64
C ALA A 167 -3.56 20.91 40.33
N SER A 168 -4.11 20.19 41.28
CA SER A 168 -5.10 20.69 42.21
C SER A 168 -4.49 21.82 43.02
N ASN A 169 -4.94 23.03 42.75
CA ASN A 169 -4.57 24.23 43.51
C ASN A 169 -5.22 24.17 44.92
N PRO A 170 -4.46 23.96 45.99
CA PRO A 170 -5.00 24.09 47.31
C PRO A 170 -5.07 25.59 47.66
N ARG A 171 -6.18 26.25 47.39
CA ARG A 171 -6.44 27.55 47.99
C ARG A 171 -6.63 27.35 49.49
N GLY A 172 -5.61 27.73 50.23
CA GLY A 172 -5.65 27.84 51.65
C GLY A 172 -6.72 28.81 52.08
N ASN A 173 -7.59 28.35 52.94
CA ASN A 173 -8.56 29.12 53.65
C ASN A 173 -7.82 29.71 54.88
N SER A 174 -7.63 31.03 54.93
CA SER A 174 -7.17 31.73 56.12
C SER A 174 -8.39 32.15 56.92
N PRO A 175 -8.52 31.79 58.20
CA PRO A 175 -9.55 32.38 59.04
C PRO A 175 -9.09 33.74 59.55
N ALA A 176 -9.94 34.74 59.37
CA ALA A 176 -9.81 36.01 60.09
C ALA A 176 -10.29 35.87 61.53
N ALA A 177 -9.49 36.38 62.45
CA ALA A 177 -9.88 36.69 63.81
C ALA A 177 -10.50 38.07 63.90
#